data_30692003a0c83d685fb2da9398e95bf4
#
_entry.id   30692003a0c83d685fb2da9398e95bf4
#
_cell.length_a   1.000
_cell.length_b   1.000
_cell.length_c   1.000
_cell.angle_alpha   90.00
_cell.angle_beta   90.00
_cell.angle_gamma   90.00
#
_symmetry.space_group_name_H-M   'P 1'
#
loop_
_entity.id
_entity.type
_entity.pdbx_description
1 polymer ?
#
loop_
_entity_poly.entity_id
_entity_poly.type
_entity_poly.pdbx_seq_one_letter_code
_entity_poly.pdbx_strand_id
1 'polypeptide(L)'
;YGMFLNSLRLGIASTFHQADEEIKSIWVLNPFKNWGAVFTGFGIVTTLVIVLIICLITKKGYIWFSGYKYTHDPRGFDILPDGTHGTSGFLTEKEMREFLELLPAGRTEGMILGKVKKHPDDPDAYALYAAHRMVAGDNNNLLCIGAPGSGKSRGFIIPFLMGCAKRGESAFITDAKGELFERLSPYFRQHGFYVKAVNFLDMEHSDGWNCLYGLDTQLQLVQTVANTIVQNTSGPKEANDFWSRAELNLLMALIHYVVNLRDANGNLLPIEQRGLGDVYRMIATESIEEINRKLEALPPEHPAKYPHGLFLKAKENLWGNIVIGLGNRLAVFQSRLVDKITRNHDVDLLLPGRRPCVYFVIISAQDSAYRFLSSLFFSLALPQLSNFARLQCAGGRLPVLTNFCLDEYCNIGYLDGVADSLNSIRGFNMSAQIVVQSLS
;
A
#
# COMPACT_ATOMS: atom_id res chain seq x y z
N TYR A 1 -14.36 -15.10 50.59
CA TYR A 1 -15.40 -15.94 49.98
C TYR A 1 -16.21 -16.66 51.05
N GLY A 2 -15.60 -17.43 51.98
CA GLY A 2 -16.31 -18.10 53.05
C GLY A 2 -17.11 -17.15 53.97
N MET A 3 -16.61 -15.93 54.23
CA MET A 3 -17.36 -14.90 54.93
C MET A 3 -18.60 -14.45 54.15
N PHE A 4 -18.46 -14.25 52.82
CA PHE A 4 -19.57 -13.91 51.95
C PHE A 4 -20.65 -14.98 51.93
N LEU A 5 -20.27 -16.25 51.87
CA LEU A 5 -21.20 -17.38 51.91
C LEU A 5 -21.94 -17.48 53.21
N ASN A 6 -21.26 -17.27 54.36
CA ASN A 6 -21.90 -17.23 55.69
C ASN A 6 -22.84 -16.04 55.84
N SER A 7 -22.43 -14.84 55.34
CA SER A 7 -23.28 -13.67 55.35
C SER A 7 -24.53 -13.85 54.50
N LEU A 8 -24.39 -14.47 53.30
CA LEU A 8 -25.50 -14.78 52.39
C LEU A 8 -26.47 -15.80 53.03
N ARG A 9 -25.96 -16.85 53.69
CA ARG A 9 -26.78 -17.84 54.40
C ARG A 9 -27.56 -17.24 55.53
N LEU A 10 -26.91 -16.37 56.33
CA LEU A 10 -27.57 -15.69 57.47
C LEU A 10 -28.53 -14.58 56.98
N GLY A 11 -28.19 -13.88 55.90
CA GLY A 11 -29.10 -12.93 55.27
C GLY A 11 -30.39 -13.58 54.76
N ILE A 12 -30.31 -14.79 54.22
CA ILE A 12 -31.49 -15.58 53.82
C ILE A 12 -32.25 -16.06 55.09
N ALA A 13 -31.54 -16.44 56.13
CA ALA A 13 -32.14 -16.86 57.40
C ALA A 13 -32.75 -15.68 58.18
N SER A 14 -32.21 -14.47 58.09
CA SER A 14 -32.75 -13.26 58.77
C SER A 14 -34.07 -12.79 58.21
N THR A 15 -34.43 -13.19 57.02
CA THR A 15 -35.80 -12.95 56.45
C THR A 15 -36.87 -13.72 57.21
N PHE A 16 -36.48 -14.66 58.09
CA PHE A 16 -37.32 -15.55 58.90
C PHE A 16 -37.15 -15.36 60.41
N HIS A 17 -36.76 -14.16 60.90
CA HIS A 17 -36.62 -13.81 62.34
C HIS A 17 -35.58 -14.52 63.16
N GLN A 18 -34.28 -14.21 63.01
CA GLN A 18 -33.26 -14.33 64.08
C GLN A 18 -31.82 -14.11 63.60
N ALA A 19 -31.31 -12.90 63.30
CA ALA A 19 -29.94 -12.91 62.80
C ALA A 19 -29.10 -11.63 62.93
N ASP A 20 -29.50 -10.56 63.60
CA ASP A 20 -28.74 -9.31 63.56
C ASP A 20 -27.40 -9.31 64.34
N GLU A 21 -27.28 -10.11 65.38
CA GLU A 21 -26.03 -10.18 66.18
C GLU A 21 -25.01 -11.16 65.61
N GLU A 22 -25.44 -12.26 65.01
CA GLU A 22 -24.53 -13.25 64.41
C GLU A 22 -23.85 -12.74 63.12
N ILE A 23 -24.53 -11.89 62.36
CA ILE A 23 -23.96 -11.31 61.14
C ILE A 23 -22.74 -10.44 61.45
N LYS A 24 -22.75 -9.65 62.54
CA LYS A 24 -21.59 -8.84 62.94
C LYS A 24 -20.38 -9.66 63.37
N SER A 25 -20.58 -10.85 63.89
CA SER A 25 -19.49 -11.75 64.34
C SER A 25 -18.75 -12.47 63.16
N ILE A 26 -19.32 -12.48 61.96
CA ILE A 26 -18.82 -13.19 60.82
C ILE A 26 -17.75 -12.35 60.07
N TRP A 27 -17.85 -11.00 60.15
CA TRP A 27 -16.88 -10.11 59.50
C TRP A 27 -15.57 -9.99 60.31
N VAL A 28 -14.89 -11.11 60.53
CA VAL A 28 -13.58 -11.16 61.13
C VAL A 28 -12.55 -11.36 60.04
N LEU A 29 -11.50 -10.56 60.05
CA LEU A 29 -10.39 -10.57 59.06
C LEU A 29 -9.50 -11.84 59.13
N ASN A 30 -9.98 -12.94 59.68
CA ASN A 30 -9.26 -14.21 59.68
C ASN A 30 -9.74 -15.10 58.51
N PRO A 31 -8.89 -15.29 57.45
CA PRO A 31 -9.30 -16.02 56.24
C PRO A 31 -9.63 -17.50 56.54
N PHE A 32 -9.16 -18.08 57.64
CA PHE A 32 -9.37 -19.50 57.97
C PHE A 32 -10.63 -19.77 58.81
N LYS A 33 -11.21 -18.76 59.48
CA LYS A 33 -12.35 -18.95 60.38
C LYS A 33 -13.65 -19.39 59.68
N ASN A 34 -13.80 -19.01 58.41
CA ASN A 34 -15.02 -19.25 57.62
C ASN A 34 -14.86 -20.31 56.53
N TRP A 35 -13.76 -21.06 56.54
CA TRP A 35 -13.49 -22.04 55.46
C TRP A 35 -14.47 -23.22 55.50
N GLY A 36 -14.95 -23.60 56.66
CA GLY A 36 -15.93 -24.65 56.81
C GLY A 36 -17.27 -24.38 56.10
N ALA A 37 -17.62 -23.08 55.92
CA ALA A 37 -18.85 -22.72 55.24
C ALA A 37 -18.88 -23.12 53.74
N VAL A 38 -17.71 -23.24 53.12
CA VAL A 38 -17.57 -23.70 51.73
C VAL A 38 -17.96 -25.15 51.55
N PHE A 39 -17.72 -25.94 52.58
CA PHE A 39 -17.98 -27.40 52.60
C PHE A 39 -19.37 -27.78 53.15
N THR A 40 -20.19 -26.80 53.53
CA THR A 40 -21.60 -27.06 53.82
C THR A 40 -22.39 -27.28 52.51
N GLY A 41 -23.51 -28.01 52.57
CA GLY A 41 -24.36 -28.22 51.40
C GLY A 41 -24.78 -26.92 50.74
N PHE A 42 -25.08 -25.85 51.52
CA PHE A 42 -25.37 -24.52 51.00
C PHE A 42 -24.14 -23.87 50.35
N GLY A 43 -22.96 -24.02 50.98
CA GLY A 43 -21.71 -23.47 50.42
C GLY A 43 -21.33 -24.14 49.11
N ILE A 44 -21.47 -25.45 49.00
CA ILE A 44 -21.19 -26.20 47.75
C ILE A 44 -22.12 -25.74 46.62
N VAL A 45 -23.43 -25.66 46.91
CA VAL A 45 -24.41 -25.22 45.89
C VAL A 45 -24.16 -23.80 45.39
N THR A 46 -23.93 -22.84 46.31
CA THR A 46 -23.62 -21.46 45.94
C THR A 46 -22.29 -21.32 45.18
N THR A 47 -21.28 -22.11 45.56
CA THR A 47 -20.00 -22.16 44.82
C THR A 47 -20.21 -22.64 43.40
N LEU A 48 -20.95 -23.73 43.20
CA LEU A 48 -21.27 -24.24 41.88
C LEU A 48 -22.05 -23.24 41.05
N VAL A 49 -23.02 -22.55 41.66
CA VAL A 49 -23.77 -21.49 40.94
C VAL A 49 -22.88 -20.33 40.53
N ILE A 50 -21.98 -19.86 41.41
CA ILE A 50 -21.05 -18.77 41.07
C ILE A 50 -20.06 -19.21 40.01
N VAL A 51 -19.50 -20.42 40.09
CA VAL A 51 -18.63 -20.99 39.05
C VAL A 51 -19.38 -21.09 37.72
N LEU A 52 -20.64 -21.53 37.76
CA LEU A 52 -21.48 -21.61 36.58
C LEU A 52 -21.69 -20.21 35.94
N ILE A 53 -22.00 -19.19 36.76
CA ILE A 53 -22.17 -17.80 36.31
C ILE A 53 -20.85 -17.29 35.72
N ILE A 54 -19.72 -17.50 36.38
CA ILE A 54 -18.40 -17.11 35.87
C ILE A 54 -18.12 -17.83 34.53
N CYS A 55 -18.43 -19.14 34.49
CA CYS A 55 -18.29 -19.91 33.24
C CYS A 55 -19.19 -19.38 32.12
N LEU A 56 -20.41 -18.96 32.39
CA LEU A 56 -21.32 -18.39 31.39
C LEU A 56 -20.89 -16.98 30.91
N ILE A 57 -20.31 -16.18 31.83
CA ILE A 57 -19.86 -14.81 31.49
C ILE A 57 -18.48 -14.81 30.83
N THR A 58 -17.62 -15.77 31.14
CA THR A 58 -16.27 -15.86 30.53
C THR A 58 -16.30 -16.61 29.22
N LYS A 59 -15.55 -16.12 28.21
CA LYS A 59 -15.40 -16.80 26.90
C LYS A 59 -14.99 -18.28 27.03
N LYS A 60 -14.15 -18.63 28.01
CA LYS A 60 -13.73 -20.03 28.27
C LYS A 60 -14.88 -20.91 28.75
N GLY A 61 -15.76 -20.40 29.60
CA GLY A 61 -16.93 -21.13 30.05
C GLY A 61 -17.96 -21.32 28.94
N TYR A 62 -18.18 -20.30 28.10
CA TYR A 62 -19.06 -20.41 26.96
C TYR A 62 -18.59 -21.51 25.98
N ILE A 63 -17.28 -21.57 25.72
CA ILE A 63 -16.64 -22.59 24.87
C ILE A 63 -16.83 -23.99 25.48
N TRP A 64 -16.68 -24.14 26.79
CA TRP A 64 -16.83 -25.42 27.48
C TRP A 64 -18.28 -25.94 27.46
N PHE A 65 -19.27 -25.03 27.64
CA PHE A 65 -20.68 -25.36 27.61
C PHE A 65 -21.25 -25.56 26.21
N SER A 66 -20.75 -24.85 25.21
CA SER A 66 -21.23 -24.96 23.85
C SER A 66 -20.71 -26.18 23.07
N GLY A 67 -19.85 -27.00 23.70
CA GLY A 67 -19.28 -28.20 23.07
C GLY A 67 -18.31 -27.90 21.91
N TYR A 68 -17.89 -26.67 21.78
CA TYR A 68 -16.95 -26.27 20.73
C TYR A 68 -15.59 -26.94 20.95
N LYS A 69 -15.21 -27.80 20.01
CA LYS A 69 -13.86 -28.34 19.96
C LYS A 69 -12.96 -27.35 19.23
N TYR A 70 -11.85 -26.97 19.88
CA TYR A 70 -10.75 -26.32 19.17
C TYR A 70 -10.29 -27.27 18.04
N THR A 71 -10.40 -26.81 16.80
CA THR A 71 -9.79 -27.49 15.68
C THR A 71 -8.41 -26.90 15.47
N HIS A 72 -7.38 -27.72 15.63
CA HIS A 72 -6.01 -27.37 15.31
C HIS A 72 -5.85 -27.39 13.79
N ASP A 73 -5.44 -26.27 13.20
CA ASP A 73 -4.96 -26.23 11.83
C ASP A 73 -3.57 -26.90 11.77
N PRO A 74 -3.27 -27.76 10.77
CA PRO A 74 -1.97 -28.40 10.62
C PRO A 74 -0.77 -27.43 10.58
N ARG A 75 -1.01 -26.16 10.34
CA ARG A 75 -0.02 -25.08 10.32
C ARG A 75 0.26 -24.49 11.71
N GLY A 76 -0.34 -25.02 12.78
CA GLY A 76 -0.10 -24.59 14.16
C GLY A 76 -0.97 -23.42 14.64
N PHE A 77 -2.06 -23.10 13.92
CA PHE A 77 -3.03 -22.09 14.37
C PHE A 77 -4.19 -22.72 15.11
N ASP A 78 -4.62 -22.06 16.20
CA ASP A 78 -5.86 -22.42 16.88
C ASP A 78 -7.04 -21.77 16.16
N ILE A 79 -7.92 -22.58 15.57
CA ILE A 79 -9.17 -22.08 15.00
C ILE A 79 -10.15 -21.86 16.15
N LEU A 80 -10.37 -20.60 16.50
CA LEU A 80 -11.34 -20.20 17.52
C LEU A 80 -12.73 -20.09 16.88
N PRO A 81 -13.79 -20.54 17.58
CA PRO A 81 -15.14 -20.37 17.10
C PRO A 81 -15.53 -18.88 17.05
N ASP A 82 -16.50 -18.60 16.23
CA ASP A 82 -16.98 -17.29 15.81
C ASP A 82 -16.84 -16.12 16.79
N GLY A 83 -16.27 -15.03 16.33
CA GLY A 83 -16.34 -13.72 16.95
C GLY A 83 -15.19 -13.38 17.90
N THR A 84 -14.17 -14.24 18.14
CA THR A 84 -13.07 -13.95 19.07
C THR A 84 -12.11 -12.88 18.50
N HIS A 85 -11.90 -12.86 17.18
CA HIS A 85 -11.03 -11.91 16.47
C HIS A 85 -11.75 -11.23 15.29
N GLY A 86 -13.07 -11.30 15.23
CA GLY A 86 -13.89 -10.79 14.16
C GLY A 86 -14.89 -11.83 13.67
N THR A 87 -15.83 -11.40 12.86
CA THR A 87 -16.89 -12.25 12.26
C THR A 87 -16.64 -12.52 10.78
N SER A 88 -15.42 -12.28 10.28
CA SER A 88 -15.08 -12.54 8.89
C SER A 88 -15.01 -14.05 8.61
N GLY A 89 -15.68 -14.47 7.56
CA GLY A 89 -15.68 -15.84 7.05
C GLY A 89 -15.73 -15.83 5.53
N PHE A 90 -15.66 -17.02 4.93
CA PHE A 90 -15.93 -17.14 3.50
C PHE A 90 -17.42 -16.88 3.25
N LEU A 91 -17.74 -16.10 2.21
CA LEU A 91 -19.10 -15.86 1.79
C LEU A 91 -19.79 -17.19 1.41
N THR A 92 -21.03 -17.35 1.85
CA THR A 92 -21.90 -18.41 1.34
C THR A 92 -22.27 -18.13 -0.12
N GLU A 93 -22.71 -19.15 -0.85
CA GLU A 93 -23.14 -18.97 -2.26
C GLU A 93 -24.28 -17.94 -2.39
N LYS A 94 -25.15 -17.85 -1.39
CA LYS A 94 -26.23 -16.86 -1.36
C LYS A 94 -25.67 -15.44 -1.21
N GLU A 95 -24.77 -15.23 -0.29
CA GLU A 95 -24.12 -13.93 -0.07
C GLU A 95 -23.25 -13.54 -1.28
N MET A 96 -22.51 -14.50 -1.88
CA MET A 96 -21.75 -14.23 -3.10
C MET A 96 -22.63 -13.68 -4.23
N ARG A 97 -23.89 -14.16 -4.36
CA ARG A 97 -24.82 -13.67 -5.40
C ARG A 97 -25.35 -12.25 -5.13
N GLU A 98 -25.22 -11.74 -3.93
CA GLU A 98 -25.56 -10.35 -3.60
C GLU A 98 -24.48 -9.37 -4.07
N PHE A 99 -23.20 -9.80 -4.10
CA PHE A 99 -22.06 -8.98 -4.46
C PHE A 99 -21.43 -9.32 -5.81
N LEU A 100 -21.67 -10.51 -6.32
CA LEU A 100 -21.03 -11.01 -7.55
C LEU A 100 -22.09 -11.46 -8.56
N GLU A 101 -21.82 -11.17 -9.82
CA GLU A 101 -22.59 -11.71 -10.94
C GLU A 101 -22.06 -13.08 -11.33
N LEU A 102 -22.96 -14.01 -11.61
CA LEU A 102 -22.65 -15.29 -12.19
C LEU A 102 -23.03 -15.28 -13.68
N LEU A 103 -22.04 -15.10 -14.54
CA LEU A 103 -22.25 -14.90 -15.97
C LEU A 103 -21.58 -16.00 -16.79
N PRO A 104 -22.14 -16.34 -17.99
CA PRO A 104 -21.44 -17.19 -18.94
C PRO A 104 -20.11 -16.58 -19.39
N ALA A 105 -19.14 -17.42 -19.72
CA ALA A 105 -17.89 -16.97 -20.27
C ALA A 105 -18.10 -16.04 -21.48
N GLY A 106 -17.44 -14.87 -21.45
CA GLY A 106 -17.52 -13.88 -22.54
C GLY A 106 -18.58 -12.78 -22.41
N ARG A 107 -19.44 -12.81 -21.39
CA ARG A 107 -20.49 -11.78 -21.15
C ARG A 107 -20.26 -10.94 -19.90
N THR A 108 -19.07 -10.98 -19.31
CA THR A 108 -18.78 -10.22 -18.08
C THR A 108 -18.41 -8.77 -18.41
N GLU A 109 -19.09 -7.82 -17.76
CA GLU A 109 -18.73 -6.43 -17.74
C GLU A 109 -17.88 -6.06 -16.49
N GLY A 110 -17.84 -6.92 -15.48
CA GLY A 110 -17.10 -6.73 -14.24
C GLY A 110 -15.71 -7.36 -14.24
N MET A 111 -15.02 -7.24 -13.11
CA MET A 111 -13.74 -7.89 -12.85
C MET A 111 -13.97 -9.39 -12.59
N ILE A 112 -13.36 -10.24 -13.39
CA ILE A 112 -13.48 -11.71 -13.23
C ILE A 112 -12.68 -12.15 -12.01
N LEU A 113 -13.35 -12.74 -11.03
CA LEU A 113 -12.75 -13.22 -9.78
C LEU A 113 -12.53 -14.72 -9.76
N GLY A 114 -13.31 -15.48 -10.50
CA GLY A 114 -13.18 -16.92 -10.50
C GLY A 114 -14.05 -17.62 -11.53
N LYS A 115 -13.82 -18.92 -11.66
CA LYS A 115 -14.50 -19.81 -12.59
C LYS A 115 -15.19 -20.93 -11.81
N VAL A 116 -16.47 -21.16 -12.07
CA VAL A 116 -17.25 -22.17 -11.39
C VAL A 116 -17.81 -23.16 -12.40
N LYS A 117 -17.71 -24.45 -12.12
CA LYS A 117 -18.41 -25.49 -12.90
C LYS A 117 -19.92 -25.40 -12.65
N LYS A 118 -20.72 -25.29 -13.70
CA LYS A 118 -22.18 -25.33 -13.59
C LYS A 118 -22.72 -26.75 -13.37
N HIS A 119 -22.03 -27.73 -13.91
CA HIS A 119 -22.38 -29.15 -13.77
C HIS A 119 -21.11 -29.97 -13.56
N PRO A 120 -21.10 -30.94 -12.62
CA PRO A 120 -19.94 -31.81 -12.40
C PRO A 120 -19.55 -32.61 -13.65
N ASP A 121 -20.55 -32.99 -14.45
CA ASP A 121 -20.40 -33.91 -15.57
C ASP A 121 -20.18 -33.23 -16.93
N ASP A 122 -20.27 -31.88 -17.00
CA ASP A 122 -19.98 -31.11 -18.22
C ASP A 122 -18.73 -30.28 -18.03
N PRO A 123 -17.57 -30.72 -18.60
CA PRO A 123 -16.32 -29.99 -18.49
C PRO A 123 -16.32 -28.60 -19.13
N ASP A 124 -17.27 -28.33 -20.05
CA ASP A 124 -17.36 -27.08 -20.80
C ASP A 124 -18.41 -26.10 -20.25
N ALA A 125 -19.25 -26.53 -19.29
CA ALA A 125 -20.25 -25.68 -18.66
C ALA A 125 -19.69 -24.89 -17.51
N TYR A 126 -19.01 -23.78 -17.84
CA TYR A 126 -18.46 -22.85 -16.84
C TYR A 126 -19.31 -21.59 -16.70
N ALA A 127 -19.39 -21.10 -15.47
CA ALA A 127 -19.81 -19.73 -15.19
C ALA A 127 -18.64 -18.97 -14.56
N LEU A 128 -18.61 -17.66 -14.76
CA LEU A 128 -17.62 -16.76 -14.18
C LEU A 128 -18.27 -15.95 -13.07
N TYR A 129 -17.65 -15.95 -11.89
CA TYR A 129 -17.95 -14.95 -10.88
C TYR A 129 -17.22 -13.66 -11.24
N ALA A 130 -17.98 -12.60 -11.43
CA ALA A 130 -17.46 -11.27 -11.69
C ALA A 130 -17.99 -10.30 -10.63
N ALA A 131 -17.14 -9.37 -10.21
CA ALA A 131 -17.60 -8.25 -9.40
C ALA A 131 -18.62 -7.43 -10.21
N HIS A 132 -19.72 -7.01 -9.57
CA HIS A 132 -20.64 -6.07 -10.18
C HIS A 132 -19.89 -4.81 -10.60
N ARG A 133 -20.28 -4.21 -11.71
CA ARG A 133 -19.78 -2.91 -12.14
C ARG A 133 -20.15 -1.91 -11.04
N MET A 134 -19.15 -1.47 -10.27
CA MET A 134 -19.22 -0.55 -9.15
C MET A 134 -20.65 -0.19 -8.68
N VAL A 135 -21.19 -0.98 -7.79
CA VAL A 135 -22.30 -0.53 -6.95
C VAL A 135 -21.75 0.62 -6.09
N ALA A 136 -22.52 1.71 -5.96
CA ALA A 136 -22.12 2.83 -5.14
C ALA A 136 -21.79 2.33 -3.72
N GLY A 137 -20.53 2.27 -3.38
CA GLY A 137 -20.06 1.72 -2.11
C GLY A 137 -18.91 0.73 -2.22
N ASP A 138 -18.73 0.02 -3.33
CA ASP A 138 -17.71 -1.03 -3.43
C ASP A 138 -16.32 -0.51 -3.79
N ASN A 139 -15.32 -1.21 -3.30
CA ASN A 139 -13.91 -0.94 -3.55
C ASN A 139 -13.37 -1.99 -4.52
N ASN A 140 -12.85 -1.55 -5.68
CA ASN A 140 -12.24 -2.43 -6.67
C ASN A 140 -10.75 -2.76 -6.38
N ASN A 141 -10.24 -2.41 -5.20
CA ASN A 141 -8.90 -2.82 -4.81
C ASN A 141 -8.87 -4.33 -4.57
N LEU A 142 -7.85 -4.99 -5.07
CA LEU A 142 -7.70 -6.44 -4.97
C LEU A 142 -6.26 -6.81 -4.62
N LEU A 143 -6.12 -7.74 -3.69
CA LEU A 143 -4.85 -8.39 -3.38
C LEU A 143 -4.88 -9.84 -3.88
N CYS A 144 -4.02 -10.16 -4.85
CA CYS A 144 -3.85 -11.50 -5.39
C CYS A 144 -2.55 -12.10 -4.87
N ILE A 145 -2.66 -13.21 -4.13
CA ILE A 145 -1.50 -13.91 -3.55
C ILE A 145 -1.37 -15.27 -4.22
N GLY A 146 -0.19 -15.61 -4.71
CA GLY A 146 0.05 -16.93 -5.29
C GLY A 146 1.52 -17.20 -5.57
N ALA A 147 1.96 -18.42 -5.30
CA ALA A 147 3.32 -18.85 -5.55
C ALA A 147 3.74 -18.67 -7.03
N PRO A 148 5.05 -18.65 -7.35
CA PRO A 148 5.52 -18.72 -8.72
C PRO A 148 4.89 -19.90 -9.48
N GLY A 149 4.48 -19.68 -10.73
CA GLY A 149 3.84 -20.72 -11.54
C GLY A 149 2.37 -21.02 -11.22
N SER A 150 1.74 -20.38 -10.20
CA SER A 150 0.33 -20.58 -9.84
C SER A 150 -0.68 -20.06 -10.88
N GLY A 151 -0.21 -19.43 -11.96
CA GLY A 151 -1.07 -18.93 -13.03
C GLY A 151 -1.66 -17.54 -12.80
N LYS A 152 -1.14 -16.73 -11.85
CA LYS A 152 -1.64 -15.38 -11.55
C LYS A 152 -1.83 -14.50 -12.79
N SER A 153 -0.82 -14.44 -13.65
CA SER A 153 -0.87 -13.61 -14.86
C SER A 153 -1.95 -14.09 -15.84
N ARG A 154 -2.07 -15.41 -16.06
CA ARG A 154 -3.09 -15.99 -16.97
C ARG A 154 -4.49 -16.04 -16.38
N GLY A 155 -4.59 -16.28 -15.06
CA GLY A 155 -5.88 -16.46 -14.39
C GLY A 155 -6.51 -15.14 -13.95
N PHE A 156 -5.72 -14.12 -13.65
CA PHE A 156 -6.23 -12.85 -13.14
C PHE A 156 -5.78 -11.65 -13.98
N ILE A 157 -4.46 -11.38 -14.12
CA ILE A 157 -3.94 -10.12 -14.69
C ILE A 157 -4.41 -9.92 -16.13
N ILE A 158 -4.19 -10.91 -17.00
CA ILE A 158 -4.56 -10.79 -18.42
C ILE A 158 -6.08 -10.64 -18.60
N PRO A 159 -6.95 -11.47 -17.99
CA PRO A 159 -8.40 -11.28 -18.06
C PRO A 159 -8.85 -9.92 -17.51
N PHE A 160 -8.29 -9.47 -16.41
CA PHE A 160 -8.57 -8.16 -15.82
C PHE A 160 -8.25 -7.02 -16.80
N LEU A 161 -7.04 -7.00 -17.35
CA LEU A 161 -6.59 -5.97 -18.30
C LEU A 161 -7.38 -6.00 -19.62
N MET A 162 -7.72 -7.17 -20.12
CA MET A 162 -8.63 -7.28 -21.27
C MET A 162 -10.02 -6.72 -20.96
N GLY A 163 -10.50 -6.91 -19.73
CA GLY A 163 -11.72 -6.28 -19.23
C GLY A 163 -11.61 -4.76 -19.19
N CYS A 164 -10.49 -4.20 -18.69
CA CYS A 164 -10.23 -2.76 -18.71
C CYS A 164 -10.31 -2.18 -20.12
N ALA A 165 -9.73 -2.85 -21.12
CA ALA A 165 -9.80 -2.41 -22.52
C ALA A 165 -11.26 -2.36 -23.03
N LYS A 166 -12.07 -3.37 -22.72
CA LYS A 166 -13.49 -3.39 -23.11
C LYS A 166 -14.32 -2.29 -22.45
N ARG A 167 -14.00 -1.95 -21.20
CA ARG A 167 -14.72 -0.93 -20.42
C ARG A 167 -14.21 0.50 -20.65
N GLY A 168 -13.13 0.67 -21.43
CA GLY A 168 -12.51 1.96 -21.64
C GLY A 168 -11.79 2.50 -20.41
N GLU A 169 -11.29 1.63 -19.54
CA GLU A 169 -10.58 1.96 -18.29
C GLU A 169 -9.07 2.03 -18.51
N SER A 170 -8.44 3.06 -18.01
CA SER A 170 -6.98 3.22 -18.08
C SER A 170 -6.26 2.29 -17.10
N ALA A 171 -4.99 1.98 -17.41
CA ALA A 171 -4.17 1.18 -16.51
C ALA A 171 -2.70 1.62 -16.50
N PHE A 172 -2.11 1.61 -15.30
CA PHE A 172 -0.67 1.54 -15.07
C PHE A 172 -0.33 0.09 -14.72
N ILE A 173 0.64 -0.50 -15.40
CA ILE A 173 0.93 -1.93 -15.31
C ILE A 173 2.41 -2.11 -15.03
N THR A 174 2.77 -2.83 -13.96
CA THR A 174 4.13 -3.35 -13.82
C THR A 174 4.27 -4.66 -14.60
N ASP A 175 5.36 -4.81 -15.32
CA ASP A 175 5.66 -6.00 -16.13
C ASP A 175 7.12 -6.41 -15.90
N ALA A 176 7.32 -7.49 -15.16
CA ALA A 176 8.67 -7.92 -14.77
C ALA A 176 9.49 -8.53 -15.90
N LYS A 177 8.89 -8.84 -17.05
CA LYS A 177 9.54 -9.54 -18.16
C LYS A 177 9.25 -8.98 -19.53
N GLY A 178 8.36 -8.01 -19.65
CA GLY A 178 7.84 -7.51 -20.92
C GLY A 178 6.76 -8.40 -21.55
N GLU A 179 6.40 -9.53 -20.93
CA GLU A 179 5.40 -10.47 -21.48
C GLU A 179 3.99 -9.86 -21.55
N LEU A 180 3.60 -9.04 -20.58
CA LEU A 180 2.30 -8.38 -20.59
C LEU A 180 2.24 -7.32 -21.70
N PHE A 181 3.32 -6.57 -21.89
CA PHE A 181 3.43 -5.58 -22.96
C PHE A 181 3.31 -6.23 -24.34
N GLU A 182 4.11 -7.28 -24.59
CA GLU A 182 4.08 -7.99 -25.88
C GLU A 182 2.67 -8.52 -26.22
N ARG A 183 1.98 -9.11 -25.24
CA ARG A 183 0.68 -9.75 -25.44
C ARG A 183 -0.47 -8.75 -25.52
N LEU A 184 -0.45 -7.70 -24.70
CA LEU A 184 -1.61 -6.85 -24.49
C LEU A 184 -1.51 -5.50 -25.21
N SER A 185 -0.31 -5.00 -25.54
CA SER A 185 -0.18 -3.72 -26.21
C SER A 185 -0.89 -3.68 -27.57
N PRO A 186 -0.87 -4.73 -28.43
CA PRO A 186 -1.64 -4.74 -29.66
C PRO A 186 -3.16 -4.74 -29.41
N TYR A 187 -3.60 -5.48 -28.37
CA TYR A 187 -5.00 -5.54 -28.00
C TYR A 187 -5.54 -4.19 -27.53
N PHE A 188 -4.80 -3.47 -26.69
CA PHE A 188 -5.17 -2.12 -26.25
C PHE A 188 -5.19 -1.12 -27.43
N ARG A 189 -4.20 -1.19 -28.33
CA ARG A 189 -4.18 -0.33 -29.53
C ARG A 189 -5.40 -0.58 -30.44
N GLN A 190 -5.82 -1.83 -30.61
CA GLN A 190 -7.04 -2.20 -31.37
C GLN A 190 -8.31 -1.61 -30.73
N HIS A 191 -8.32 -1.41 -29.40
CA HIS A 191 -9.44 -0.76 -28.69
C HIS A 191 -9.30 0.78 -28.61
N GLY A 192 -8.35 1.38 -29.35
CA GLY A 192 -8.19 2.84 -29.43
C GLY A 192 -7.44 3.47 -28.25
N PHE A 193 -6.75 2.67 -27.42
CA PHE A 193 -5.97 3.19 -26.30
C PHE A 193 -4.67 3.83 -26.77
N TYR A 194 -4.27 4.88 -26.05
CA TYR A 194 -2.91 5.38 -26.10
C TYR A 194 -2.02 4.49 -25.25
N VAL A 195 -1.02 3.87 -25.87
CA VAL A 195 -0.15 2.86 -25.22
C VAL A 195 1.28 3.36 -25.22
N LYS A 196 1.90 3.40 -24.03
CA LYS A 196 3.30 3.73 -23.82
C LYS A 196 3.99 2.68 -22.94
N ALA A 197 5.30 2.59 -23.06
CA ALA A 197 6.11 1.68 -22.25
C ALA A 197 7.39 2.36 -21.76
N VAL A 198 7.53 2.49 -20.44
CA VAL A 198 8.82 2.83 -19.81
C VAL A 198 9.53 1.52 -19.53
N ASN A 199 10.58 1.24 -20.29
CA ASN A 199 11.25 -0.07 -20.31
C ASN A 199 12.66 0.03 -19.74
N PHE A 200 12.85 -0.46 -18.53
CA PHE A 200 14.17 -0.50 -17.89
C PHE A 200 14.97 -1.76 -18.21
N LEU A 201 14.37 -2.74 -18.93
CA LEU A 201 15.08 -3.91 -19.46
C LEU A 201 15.73 -3.63 -20.83
N ASP A 202 14.98 -2.96 -21.71
CA ASP A 202 15.44 -2.57 -23.04
C ASP A 202 15.22 -1.05 -23.21
N MET A 203 16.19 -0.29 -22.70
CA MET A 203 16.12 1.16 -22.64
C MET A 203 16.25 1.82 -24.02
N GLU A 204 16.78 1.11 -25.01
CA GLU A 204 16.88 1.65 -26.38
C GLU A 204 15.50 1.86 -27.00
N HIS A 205 14.56 0.96 -26.69
CA HIS A 205 13.18 0.96 -27.18
C HIS A 205 12.16 1.49 -26.15
N SER A 206 12.63 2.23 -25.15
CA SER A 206 11.77 2.81 -24.11
C SER A 206 11.21 4.17 -24.53
N ASP A 207 9.96 4.43 -24.19
CA ASP A 207 9.43 5.80 -24.11
C ASP A 207 10.14 6.56 -22.98
N GLY A 208 10.30 7.88 -23.15
CA GLY A 208 10.93 8.76 -22.19
C GLY A 208 9.98 9.17 -21.06
N TRP A 209 10.51 9.22 -19.86
CA TRP A 209 9.77 9.73 -18.70
C TRP A 209 10.69 10.50 -17.75
N ASN A 210 10.56 11.83 -17.78
CA ASN A 210 11.27 12.70 -16.85
C ASN A 210 10.46 12.88 -15.57
N CYS A 211 10.95 12.34 -14.46
CA CYS A 211 10.28 12.37 -13.16
C CYS A 211 10.22 13.77 -12.54
N LEU A 212 10.99 14.73 -13.05
CA LEU A 212 10.97 16.13 -12.58
C LEU A 212 10.00 17.02 -13.38
N TYR A 213 9.31 16.48 -14.39
CA TYR A 213 8.32 17.23 -15.16
C TYR A 213 7.18 17.73 -14.26
N GLY A 214 6.87 19.03 -14.35
CA GLY A 214 5.78 19.66 -13.60
C GLY A 214 6.10 19.93 -12.12
N LEU A 215 7.29 19.57 -11.62
CA LEU A 215 7.65 19.84 -10.22
C LEU A 215 7.98 21.32 -9.96
N ASP A 216 8.18 22.13 -10.99
CA ASP A 216 8.26 23.59 -10.87
C ASP A 216 6.96 24.22 -10.35
N THR A 217 5.80 23.57 -10.59
CA THR A 217 4.48 23.99 -10.08
C THR A 217 3.98 23.16 -8.91
N GLN A 218 4.53 21.96 -8.69
CA GLN A 218 4.16 21.03 -7.62
C GLN A 218 5.35 20.77 -6.67
N LEU A 219 5.88 21.84 -6.08
CA LEU A 219 7.11 21.83 -5.29
C LEU A 219 7.11 20.82 -4.12
N GLN A 220 5.92 20.51 -3.58
CA GLN A 220 5.77 19.52 -2.51
C GLN A 220 6.17 18.10 -2.94
N LEU A 221 6.10 17.78 -4.23
CA LEU A 221 6.50 16.46 -4.75
C LEU A 221 8.03 16.29 -4.84
N VAL A 222 8.82 17.37 -4.72
CA VAL A 222 10.28 17.27 -4.65
C VAL A 222 10.71 16.44 -3.45
N GLN A 223 10.04 16.58 -2.32
CA GLN A 223 10.30 15.75 -1.14
C GLN A 223 9.99 14.28 -1.41
N THR A 224 8.88 13.97 -2.08
CA THR A 224 8.54 12.60 -2.48
C THR A 224 9.62 11.99 -3.38
N VAL A 225 10.11 12.74 -4.38
CA VAL A 225 11.21 12.28 -5.25
C VAL A 225 12.46 11.98 -4.44
N ALA A 226 12.89 12.93 -3.61
CA ALA A 226 14.12 12.80 -2.84
C ALA A 226 14.02 11.65 -1.82
N ASN A 227 12.90 11.52 -1.09
CA ASN A 227 12.64 10.41 -0.18
C ASN A 227 12.66 9.06 -0.90
N THR A 228 11.97 8.94 -2.03
CA THR A 228 11.93 7.70 -2.79
C THR A 228 13.32 7.26 -3.24
N ILE A 229 14.16 8.19 -3.70
CA ILE A 229 15.54 7.90 -4.08
C ILE A 229 16.34 7.40 -2.87
N VAL A 230 16.34 8.16 -1.77
CA VAL A 230 17.10 7.81 -0.57
C VAL A 230 16.65 6.47 0.01
N GLN A 231 15.36 6.23 0.15
CA GLN A 231 14.82 4.99 0.72
C GLN A 231 15.14 3.75 -0.14
N ASN A 232 15.07 3.86 -1.46
CA ASN A 232 15.35 2.73 -2.36
C ASN A 232 16.85 2.47 -2.58
N THR A 233 17.72 3.41 -2.23
CA THR A 233 19.17 3.29 -2.41
C THR A 233 19.93 3.14 -1.10
N SER A 234 19.24 3.21 0.04
CA SER A 234 19.80 2.95 1.38
C SER A 234 19.73 1.48 1.75
N GLY A 235 20.70 1.03 2.54
CA GLY A 235 20.60 -0.25 3.24
C GLY A 235 19.51 -0.21 4.33
N PRO A 236 19.05 -1.37 4.81
CA PRO A 236 17.90 -1.47 5.75
C PRO A 236 18.05 -0.68 7.06
N LYS A 237 19.28 -0.32 7.46
CA LYS A 237 19.59 0.43 8.69
C LYS A 237 20.00 1.89 8.44
N GLU A 238 20.23 2.28 7.19
CA GLU A 238 20.85 3.55 6.84
C GLU A 238 19.85 4.65 6.46
N ALA A 239 18.64 4.30 6.11
CA ALA A 239 17.66 5.23 5.54
C ALA A 239 17.28 6.43 6.44
N ASN A 240 17.54 6.35 7.76
CA ASN A 240 17.22 7.40 8.75
C ASN A 240 18.42 7.92 9.53
N ASP A 241 19.64 7.62 9.10
CA ASP A 241 20.85 8.09 9.75
C ASP A 241 21.16 9.58 9.41
N PHE A 242 22.22 10.11 10.01
CA PHE A 242 22.67 11.47 9.77
C PHE A 242 23.04 11.71 8.30
N TRP A 243 23.73 10.73 7.67
CA TRP A 243 24.21 10.85 6.31
C TRP A 243 23.08 10.92 5.31
N SER A 244 22.14 9.99 5.41
CA SER A 244 20.95 9.95 4.53
C SER A 244 20.10 11.23 4.65
N ARG A 245 19.99 11.81 5.86
CA ARG A 245 19.27 13.10 6.02
C ARG A 245 20.03 14.26 5.40
N ALA A 246 21.35 14.29 5.51
CA ALA A 246 22.17 15.34 4.90
C ALA A 246 22.14 15.24 3.37
N GLU A 247 22.27 14.04 2.83
CA GLU A 247 22.13 13.74 1.39
C GLU A 247 20.72 14.11 0.88
N LEU A 248 19.68 13.80 1.64
CA LEU A 248 18.29 14.17 1.32
C LEU A 248 18.14 15.69 1.17
N ASN A 249 18.67 16.47 2.11
CA ASN A 249 18.58 17.92 2.06
C ASN A 249 19.35 18.49 0.86
N LEU A 250 20.56 17.99 0.58
CA LEU A 250 21.31 18.41 -0.60
C LEU A 250 20.58 18.04 -1.88
N LEU A 251 20.05 16.82 -1.96
CA LEU A 251 19.27 16.36 -3.13
C LEU A 251 18.03 17.23 -3.37
N MET A 252 17.26 17.54 -2.32
CA MET A 252 16.11 18.44 -2.43
C MET A 252 16.50 19.83 -2.93
N ALA A 253 17.60 20.38 -2.42
CA ALA A 253 18.11 21.68 -2.87
C ALA A 253 18.49 21.66 -4.36
N LEU A 254 19.19 20.63 -4.80
CA LEU A 254 19.59 20.46 -6.20
C LEU A 254 18.40 20.22 -7.13
N ILE A 255 17.42 19.41 -6.71
CA ILE A 255 16.18 19.21 -7.51
C ILE A 255 15.43 20.54 -7.63
N HIS A 256 15.23 21.28 -6.53
CA HIS A 256 14.59 22.60 -6.60
C HIS A 256 15.35 23.58 -7.49
N TYR A 257 16.69 23.52 -7.48
CA TYR A 257 17.52 24.34 -8.37
C TYR A 257 17.27 23.97 -9.83
N VAL A 258 17.39 22.68 -10.18
CA VAL A 258 17.31 22.20 -11.56
C VAL A 258 15.92 22.40 -12.16
N VAL A 259 14.84 22.13 -11.43
CA VAL A 259 13.46 22.30 -11.96
C VAL A 259 13.10 23.77 -12.22
N ASN A 260 13.80 24.70 -11.57
CA ASN A 260 13.60 26.14 -11.72
C ASN A 260 14.66 26.84 -12.61
N LEU A 261 15.51 26.07 -13.31
CA LEU A 261 16.50 26.65 -14.23
C LEU A 261 15.85 27.49 -15.32
N ARG A 262 16.38 28.69 -15.54
CA ARG A 262 15.86 29.65 -16.51
C ARG A 262 16.93 30.11 -17.47
N ASP A 263 16.48 30.50 -18.69
CA ASP A 263 17.33 31.16 -19.69
C ASP A 263 17.61 32.62 -19.29
N ALA A 264 18.40 33.29 -20.11
CA ALA A 264 18.72 34.72 -19.95
C ALA A 264 17.48 35.65 -20.02
N ASN A 265 16.38 35.17 -20.58
CA ASN A 265 15.13 35.93 -20.72
C ASN A 265 14.16 35.63 -19.56
N GLY A 266 14.55 34.79 -18.59
CA GLY A 266 13.74 34.39 -17.44
C GLY A 266 12.73 33.28 -17.72
N ASN A 267 12.73 32.66 -18.91
CA ASN A 267 11.88 31.50 -19.20
C ASN A 267 12.50 30.22 -18.65
N LEU A 268 11.66 29.27 -18.24
CA LEU A 268 12.15 27.94 -17.85
C LEU A 268 12.91 27.30 -19.02
N LEU A 269 14.05 26.67 -18.71
CA LEU A 269 14.76 25.85 -19.70
C LEU A 269 13.86 24.70 -20.21
N PRO A 270 14.11 24.17 -21.43
CA PRO A 270 13.44 22.96 -21.90
C PRO A 270 13.55 21.83 -20.88
N ILE A 271 12.51 20.97 -20.82
CA ILE A 271 12.44 19.88 -19.82
C ILE A 271 13.62 18.90 -19.95
N GLU A 272 14.16 18.74 -21.14
CA GLU A 272 15.32 17.90 -21.46
C GLU A 272 16.61 18.39 -20.78
N GLN A 273 16.62 19.61 -20.26
CA GLN A 273 17.73 20.22 -19.51
C GLN A 273 17.42 20.37 -18.01
N ARG A 274 16.35 19.75 -17.52
CA ARG A 274 15.87 19.85 -16.14
C ARG A 274 15.51 18.46 -15.58
N GLY A 275 16.41 17.49 -15.74
CA GLY A 275 16.22 16.11 -15.26
C GLY A 275 17.14 15.73 -14.11
N LEU A 276 16.95 14.54 -13.55
CA LEU A 276 17.85 13.98 -12.53
C LEU A 276 19.28 13.77 -13.05
N GLY A 277 19.44 13.52 -14.35
CA GLY A 277 20.75 13.47 -14.99
C GLY A 277 21.50 14.80 -14.89
N ASP A 278 20.79 15.95 -14.88
CA ASP A 278 21.39 17.27 -14.67
C ASP A 278 21.83 17.46 -13.22
N VAL A 279 21.00 16.99 -12.26
CA VAL A 279 21.40 16.94 -10.84
C VAL A 279 22.67 16.10 -10.65
N TYR A 280 22.72 14.90 -11.28
CA TYR A 280 23.90 14.06 -11.24
C TYR A 280 25.14 14.72 -11.83
N ARG A 281 25.00 15.38 -13.01
CA ARG A 281 26.13 16.12 -13.65
C ARG A 281 26.69 17.19 -12.76
N MET A 282 25.83 17.98 -12.08
CA MET A 282 26.30 18.98 -11.12
C MET A 282 27.17 18.34 -10.03
N ILE A 283 26.69 17.26 -9.43
CA ILE A 283 27.41 16.52 -8.37
C ILE A 283 28.74 15.96 -8.88
N ALA A 284 28.78 15.45 -10.12
CA ALA A 284 29.92 14.75 -10.69
C ALA A 284 31.01 15.68 -11.25
N THR A 285 30.64 16.90 -11.66
CA THR A 285 31.56 17.78 -12.39
C THR A 285 31.88 19.09 -11.68
N GLU A 286 31.09 19.50 -10.70
CA GLU A 286 31.28 20.76 -9.97
C GLU A 286 31.85 20.48 -8.57
N SER A 287 32.66 21.41 -8.07
CA SER A 287 33.07 21.35 -6.66
C SER A 287 31.93 21.73 -5.75
N ILE A 288 31.97 21.29 -4.48
CA ILE A 288 30.89 21.61 -3.52
C ILE A 288 30.83 23.13 -3.26
N GLU A 289 31.95 23.85 -3.35
CA GLU A 289 32.02 25.30 -3.22
C GLU A 289 31.30 25.99 -4.39
N GLU A 290 31.41 25.45 -5.61
CA GLU A 290 30.68 25.95 -6.78
C GLU A 290 29.18 25.70 -6.67
N ILE A 291 28.77 24.52 -6.21
CA ILE A 291 27.37 24.17 -5.94
C ILE A 291 26.81 25.14 -4.88
N ASN A 292 27.50 25.30 -3.75
CA ASN A 292 27.07 26.20 -2.69
C ASN A 292 26.94 27.65 -3.18
N ARG A 293 27.90 28.16 -3.94
CA ARG A 293 27.82 29.50 -4.52
C ARG A 293 26.63 29.71 -5.42
N LYS A 294 26.28 28.70 -6.27
CA LYS A 294 25.10 28.77 -7.13
C LYS A 294 23.80 28.80 -6.30
N LEU A 295 23.71 27.97 -5.28
CA LEU A 295 22.53 27.91 -4.40
C LEU A 295 22.41 29.15 -3.51
N GLU A 296 23.52 29.75 -3.07
CA GLU A 296 23.56 30.98 -2.31
C GLU A 296 23.19 32.22 -3.16
N ALA A 297 23.50 32.21 -4.45
CA ALA A 297 23.17 33.29 -5.36
C ALA A 297 21.66 33.37 -5.71
N LEU A 298 20.88 32.33 -5.38
CA LEU A 298 19.43 32.32 -5.61
C LEU A 298 18.69 33.36 -4.73
N PRO A 299 17.54 33.88 -5.19
CA PRO A 299 16.69 34.74 -4.37
C PRO A 299 16.32 34.11 -3.02
N PRO A 300 16.12 34.91 -1.95
CA PRO A 300 15.80 34.39 -0.61
C PRO A 300 14.55 33.49 -0.58
N GLU A 301 13.55 33.78 -1.41
CA GLU A 301 12.29 33.04 -1.54
C GLU A 301 12.39 31.76 -2.37
N HIS A 302 13.53 31.50 -2.99
CA HIS A 302 13.70 30.32 -3.84
C HIS A 302 13.60 29.03 -3.02
N PRO A 303 12.81 28.01 -3.43
CA PRO A 303 12.54 26.82 -2.64
C PRO A 303 13.79 25.99 -2.30
N ALA A 304 14.87 26.11 -3.05
CA ALA A 304 16.14 25.45 -2.75
C ALA A 304 16.84 25.98 -1.48
N LYS A 305 16.52 27.20 -1.03
CA LYS A 305 17.23 27.85 0.10
C LYS A 305 17.07 27.10 1.40
N TYR A 306 15.87 26.63 1.74
CA TYR A 306 15.63 25.96 3.01
C TYR A 306 16.38 24.61 3.12
N PRO A 307 16.25 23.67 2.17
CA PRO A 307 17.01 22.43 2.24
C PRO A 307 18.53 22.65 2.12
N HIS A 308 18.99 23.62 1.32
CA HIS A 308 20.41 23.99 1.29
C HIS A 308 20.90 24.52 2.65
N GLY A 309 20.14 25.40 3.29
CA GLY A 309 20.46 25.91 4.62
C GLY A 309 20.54 24.80 5.69
N LEU A 310 19.72 23.74 5.57
CA LEU A 310 19.83 22.56 6.44
C LEU A 310 21.08 21.73 6.13
N PHE A 311 21.44 21.55 4.86
CA PHE A 311 22.69 20.91 4.46
C PHE A 311 23.91 21.63 5.02
N LEU A 312 23.94 22.95 4.95
CA LEU A 312 25.05 23.77 5.47
C LEU A 312 25.22 23.69 7.00
N LYS A 313 24.24 23.13 7.75
CA LYS A 313 24.44 22.86 9.20
C LYS A 313 25.38 21.68 9.46
N ALA A 314 25.64 20.84 8.47
CA ALA A 314 26.74 19.88 8.56
C ALA A 314 28.07 20.62 8.55
N LYS A 315 29.07 20.13 9.33
CA LYS A 315 30.41 20.69 9.31
C LYS A 315 31.03 20.58 7.91
N GLU A 316 31.76 21.58 7.47
CA GLU A 316 32.39 21.64 6.14
C GLU A 316 33.22 20.40 5.78
N ASN A 317 33.96 19.84 6.73
CA ASN A 317 34.75 18.64 6.53
C ASN A 317 33.90 17.36 6.20
N LEU A 318 32.59 17.43 6.37
CA LEU A 318 31.68 16.34 6.05
C LEU A 318 31.01 16.49 4.65
N TRP A 319 31.03 17.70 4.08
CA TRP A 319 30.32 17.97 2.81
C TRP A 319 30.81 17.09 1.67
N GLY A 320 32.10 16.85 1.54
CA GLY A 320 32.65 15.96 0.51
C GLY A 320 32.12 14.54 0.61
N ASN A 321 31.98 14.00 1.82
CA ASN A 321 31.43 12.67 2.03
C ASN A 321 29.94 12.61 1.67
N ILE A 322 29.16 13.66 1.99
CA ILE A 322 27.73 13.77 1.65
C ILE A 322 27.55 13.81 0.13
N VAL A 323 28.39 14.59 -0.57
CA VAL A 323 28.37 14.69 -2.04
C VAL A 323 28.71 13.35 -2.69
N ILE A 324 29.73 12.64 -2.20
CA ILE A 324 30.13 11.31 -2.70
C ILE A 324 28.98 10.30 -2.44
N GLY A 325 28.40 10.31 -1.25
CA GLY A 325 27.28 9.44 -0.92
C GLY A 325 26.09 9.66 -1.86
N LEU A 326 25.70 10.92 -2.07
CA LEU A 326 24.63 11.28 -3.00
C LEU A 326 24.98 10.92 -4.44
N GLY A 327 26.23 11.13 -4.88
CA GLY A 327 26.72 10.71 -6.18
C GLY A 327 26.58 9.20 -6.42
N ASN A 328 26.87 8.39 -5.41
CA ASN A 328 26.70 6.94 -5.47
C ASN A 328 25.22 6.53 -5.62
N ARG A 329 24.29 7.22 -4.94
CA ARG A 329 22.83 6.97 -5.09
C ARG A 329 22.34 7.25 -6.50
N LEU A 330 22.92 8.24 -7.17
CA LEU A 330 22.55 8.65 -8.53
C LEU A 330 23.49 8.08 -9.60
N ALA A 331 24.36 7.13 -9.27
CA ALA A 331 25.38 6.58 -10.20
C ALA A 331 24.77 5.95 -11.47
N VAL A 332 23.50 5.52 -11.44
CA VAL A 332 22.82 4.99 -12.64
C VAL A 332 22.76 5.99 -13.79
N PHE A 333 22.84 7.31 -13.51
CA PHE A 333 22.86 8.38 -14.51
C PHE A 333 24.20 8.51 -15.25
N GLN A 334 25.22 7.68 -14.91
CA GLN A 334 26.40 7.49 -15.73
C GLN A 334 26.05 6.77 -17.06
N SER A 335 24.96 5.99 -17.05
CA SER A 335 24.46 5.35 -18.25
C SER A 335 23.79 6.35 -19.18
N ARG A 336 24.27 6.43 -20.44
CA ARG A 336 23.66 7.28 -21.47
C ARG A 336 22.21 6.90 -21.77
N LEU A 337 21.87 5.62 -21.65
CA LEU A 337 20.50 5.15 -21.89
C LEU A 337 19.56 5.59 -20.77
N VAL A 338 19.99 5.49 -19.50
CA VAL A 338 19.21 6.00 -18.37
C VAL A 338 19.00 7.51 -18.49
N ASP A 339 20.07 8.26 -18.79
CA ASP A 339 19.97 9.71 -19.00
C ASP A 339 19.01 10.05 -20.16
N LYS A 340 19.06 9.30 -21.29
CA LYS A 340 18.16 9.49 -22.42
C LYS A 340 16.68 9.31 -22.04
N ILE A 341 16.33 8.20 -21.41
CA ILE A 341 14.93 7.89 -21.09
C ILE A 341 14.36 8.77 -19.97
N THR A 342 15.21 9.26 -19.07
CA THR A 342 14.79 10.13 -17.96
C THR A 342 14.88 11.62 -18.29
N ARG A 343 15.49 11.99 -19.40
CA ARG A 343 15.56 13.35 -19.93
C ARG A 343 14.35 13.68 -20.78
N ASN A 344 13.95 12.75 -21.66
CA ASN A 344 12.77 12.90 -22.52
C ASN A 344 11.48 12.71 -21.71
N HIS A 345 10.38 13.28 -22.20
CA HIS A 345 9.08 13.20 -21.52
C HIS A 345 7.95 12.86 -22.52
N ASP A 346 7.79 11.56 -22.81
CA ASP A 346 6.74 11.01 -23.69
C ASP A 346 5.52 10.51 -22.91
N VAL A 347 5.64 10.39 -21.58
CA VAL A 347 4.65 9.79 -20.71
C VAL A 347 4.10 10.82 -19.72
N ASP A 348 2.90 11.35 -20.02
CA ASP A 348 2.15 12.23 -19.12
C ASP A 348 1.35 11.40 -18.10
N LEU A 349 1.73 11.48 -16.82
CA LEU A 349 1.09 10.73 -15.72
C LEU A 349 -0.39 11.09 -15.52
N LEU A 350 -0.85 12.26 -15.98
CA LEU A 350 -2.24 12.69 -15.86
C LEU A 350 -3.13 12.20 -17.00
N LEU A 351 -2.55 11.80 -18.12
CA LEU A 351 -3.29 11.39 -19.31
C LEU A 351 -4.24 10.19 -19.04
N PRO A 352 -3.86 9.15 -18.27
CA PRO A 352 -4.75 8.04 -17.97
C PRO A 352 -6.05 8.44 -17.24
N GLY A 353 -6.01 9.52 -16.46
CA GLY A 353 -7.21 10.06 -15.82
C GLY A 353 -8.14 10.85 -16.77
N ARG A 354 -7.62 11.29 -17.93
CA ARG A 354 -8.34 12.13 -18.90
C ARG A 354 -8.97 11.35 -20.05
N ARG A 355 -8.28 10.31 -20.55
CA ARG A 355 -8.73 9.47 -21.66
C ARG A 355 -8.18 8.05 -21.52
N PRO A 356 -8.80 7.05 -22.17
CA PRO A 356 -8.31 5.67 -22.16
C PRO A 356 -6.84 5.57 -22.59
N CYS A 357 -6.00 5.12 -21.68
CA CYS A 357 -4.56 5.12 -21.83
C CYS A 357 -3.95 3.96 -20.99
N VAL A 358 -2.91 3.35 -21.49
CA VAL A 358 -2.21 2.27 -20.80
C VAL A 358 -0.72 2.52 -20.80
N TYR A 359 -0.13 2.47 -19.61
CA TYR A 359 1.31 2.58 -19.41
C TYR A 359 1.87 1.29 -18.83
N PHE A 360 2.82 0.70 -19.55
CA PHE A 360 3.59 -0.44 -19.06
C PHE A 360 4.91 0.08 -18.47
N VAL A 361 5.20 -0.32 -17.25
CA VAL A 361 6.49 -0.09 -16.60
C VAL A 361 7.20 -1.43 -16.52
N ILE A 362 8.14 -1.64 -17.43
CA ILE A 362 8.87 -2.91 -17.57
C ILE A 362 10.12 -2.83 -16.69
N ILE A 363 10.16 -3.68 -15.65
CA ILE A 363 11.17 -3.65 -14.59
C ILE A 363 11.90 -4.99 -14.54
N SER A 364 13.21 -4.96 -14.20
CA SER A 364 13.96 -6.19 -13.97
C SER A 364 13.74 -6.69 -12.54
N ALA A 365 13.35 -7.95 -12.41
CA ALA A 365 13.32 -8.63 -11.11
C ALA A 365 14.73 -8.88 -10.54
N GLN A 366 15.77 -8.92 -11.40
CA GLN A 366 17.15 -9.27 -11.04
C GLN A 366 18.03 -8.06 -10.81
N ASP A 367 17.77 -6.95 -11.52
CA ASP A 367 18.58 -5.73 -11.43
C ASP A 367 17.91 -4.71 -10.49
N SER A 368 18.48 -4.58 -9.28
CA SER A 368 18.00 -3.63 -8.28
C SER A 368 18.45 -2.19 -8.55
N ALA A 369 19.42 -1.95 -9.44
CA ALA A 369 19.99 -0.62 -9.68
C ALA A 369 18.95 0.40 -10.19
N TYR A 370 18.00 -0.07 -11.01
CA TYR A 370 16.96 0.79 -11.58
C TYR A 370 15.64 0.79 -10.78
N ARG A 371 15.58 0.05 -9.65
CA ARG A 371 14.36 -0.10 -8.85
C ARG A 371 13.78 1.23 -8.39
N PHE A 372 14.64 2.19 -8.00
CA PHE A 372 14.16 3.49 -7.56
C PHE A 372 13.45 4.29 -8.68
N LEU A 373 13.80 4.08 -9.95
CA LEU A 373 13.13 4.75 -11.08
C LEU A 373 11.67 4.25 -11.23
N SER A 374 11.45 2.94 -11.11
CA SER A 374 10.09 2.39 -11.10
C SER A 374 9.33 2.83 -9.84
N SER A 375 9.99 2.87 -8.68
CA SER A 375 9.38 3.41 -7.46
C SER A 375 8.97 4.86 -7.62
N LEU A 376 9.81 5.71 -8.21
CA LEU A 376 9.50 7.11 -8.51
C LEU A 376 8.26 7.24 -9.40
N PHE A 377 8.15 6.39 -10.42
CA PHE A 377 7.03 6.42 -11.34
C PHE A 377 5.70 6.28 -10.61
N PHE A 378 5.57 5.26 -9.75
CA PHE A 378 4.34 5.01 -9.01
C PHE A 378 4.13 5.97 -7.82
N SER A 379 5.20 6.36 -7.13
CA SER A 379 5.15 7.36 -6.04
C SER A 379 4.73 8.75 -6.53
N LEU A 380 4.91 9.05 -7.81
CA LEU A 380 4.45 10.30 -8.42
C LEU A 380 3.08 10.16 -9.09
N ALA A 381 2.77 9.02 -9.72
CA ALA A 381 1.52 8.84 -10.46
C ALA A 381 0.29 8.96 -9.56
N LEU A 382 0.29 8.32 -8.40
CA LEU A 382 -0.85 8.34 -7.47
C LEU A 382 -1.17 9.73 -6.92
N PRO A 383 -0.21 10.47 -6.30
CA PRO A 383 -0.52 11.80 -5.75
C PRO A 383 -0.82 12.83 -6.85
N GLN A 384 -0.17 12.76 -8.01
CA GLN A 384 -0.46 13.67 -9.12
C GLN A 384 -1.89 13.47 -9.65
N LEU A 385 -2.32 12.23 -9.87
CA LEU A 385 -3.70 11.91 -10.29
C LEU A 385 -4.72 12.28 -9.22
N SER A 386 -4.44 12.02 -7.94
CA SER A 386 -5.32 12.41 -6.84
C SER A 386 -5.49 13.93 -6.75
N ASN A 387 -4.40 14.68 -6.90
CA ASN A 387 -4.43 16.15 -6.93
C ASN A 387 -5.17 16.67 -8.17
N PHE A 388 -4.92 16.08 -9.33
CA PHE A 388 -5.64 16.42 -10.57
C PHE A 388 -7.13 16.17 -10.43
N ALA A 389 -7.54 14.99 -9.91
CA ALA A 389 -8.94 14.68 -9.65
C ALA A 389 -9.57 15.72 -8.72
N ARG A 390 -8.94 15.97 -7.58
CA ARG A 390 -9.47 16.86 -6.53
C ARG A 390 -9.59 18.31 -6.97
N LEU A 391 -8.60 18.83 -7.73
CA LEU A 391 -8.49 20.25 -8.03
C LEU A 391 -9.05 20.63 -9.40
N GLN A 392 -9.11 19.71 -10.36
CA GLN A 392 -9.38 20.03 -11.75
C GLN A 392 -10.52 19.21 -12.38
N CYS A 393 -11.00 18.14 -11.71
CA CYS A 393 -12.07 17.31 -12.23
C CYS A 393 -13.41 17.58 -11.56
N ALA A 394 -14.49 17.45 -12.32
CA ALA A 394 -15.85 17.57 -11.80
C ALA A 394 -16.14 16.53 -10.71
N GLY A 395 -16.68 16.96 -9.59
CA GLY A 395 -16.98 16.10 -8.44
C GLY A 395 -15.74 15.49 -7.76
N GLY A 396 -14.54 15.99 -8.03
CA GLY A 396 -13.28 15.50 -7.44
C GLY A 396 -12.87 14.10 -7.95
N ARG A 397 -13.36 13.66 -9.12
CA ARG A 397 -13.15 12.31 -9.66
C ARG A 397 -12.60 12.36 -11.07
N LEU A 398 -11.66 11.45 -11.35
CA LEU A 398 -11.12 11.32 -12.72
C LEU A 398 -12.25 10.95 -13.71
N PRO A 399 -12.27 11.55 -14.91
CA PRO A 399 -13.19 11.18 -15.98
C PRO A 399 -13.11 9.70 -16.37
N VAL A 400 -11.91 9.12 -16.38
CA VAL A 400 -11.66 7.73 -16.72
C VAL A 400 -11.21 6.97 -15.47
N LEU A 401 -11.84 5.81 -15.19
CA LEU A 401 -11.36 4.92 -14.13
C LEU A 401 -9.93 4.48 -14.44
N THR A 402 -9.03 4.70 -13.51
CA THR A 402 -7.61 4.42 -13.67
C THR A 402 -7.18 3.32 -12.69
N ASN A 403 -6.70 2.21 -13.23
CA ASN A 403 -6.32 1.02 -12.49
C ASN A 403 -4.79 0.95 -12.32
N PHE A 404 -4.31 0.61 -11.15
CA PHE A 404 -2.90 0.31 -10.86
C PHE A 404 -2.74 -1.20 -10.73
N CYS A 405 -2.39 -1.87 -11.83
CA CYS A 405 -2.14 -3.32 -11.87
C CYS A 405 -0.66 -3.59 -11.57
N LEU A 406 -0.35 -3.84 -10.29
CA LEU A 406 1.00 -3.96 -9.77
C LEU A 406 1.39 -5.43 -9.66
N ASP A 407 1.83 -6.03 -10.78
CA ASP A 407 2.37 -7.39 -10.78
C ASP A 407 3.77 -7.42 -10.16
N GLU A 408 4.04 -8.48 -9.40
CA GLU A 408 5.27 -8.61 -8.62
C GLU A 408 5.58 -7.36 -7.78
N TYR A 409 4.58 -6.86 -7.04
CA TYR A 409 4.64 -5.61 -6.26
C TYR A 409 5.92 -5.45 -5.43
N CYS A 410 6.43 -6.55 -4.84
CA CYS A 410 7.65 -6.54 -4.03
C CYS A 410 8.91 -6.11 -4.83
N ASN A 411 8.88 -6.20 -6.17
CA ASN A 411 10.01 -5.83 -7.02
C ASN A 411 10.04 -4.34 -7.38
N ILE A 412 8.97 -3.59 -7.12
CA ILE A 412 8.91 -2.15 -7.41
C ILE A 412 9.82 -1.37 -6.46
N GLY A 413 10.00 -1.86 -5.23
CA GLY A 413 10.75 -1.18 -4.17
C GLY A 413 9.83 -0.38 -3.23
N TYR A 414 10.43 0.52 -2.45
CA TYR A 414 9.69 1.38 -1.54
C TYR A 414 8.90 2.44 -2.32
N LEU A 415 7.62 2.52 -2.04
CA LEU A 415 6.70 3.49 -2.63
C LEU A 415 6.27 4.51 -1.56
N ASP A 416 6.74 5.73 -1.69
CA ASP A 416 6.45 6.80 -0.73
C ASP A 416 4.96 7.18 -0.74
N GLY A 417 4.30 7.12 0.43
CA GLY A 417 2.90 7.53 0.61
C GLY A 417 1.84 6.67 -0.09
N VAL A 418 2.21 5.59 -0.79
CA VAL A 418 1.25 4.76 -1.55
C VAL A 418 0.30 3.99 -0.62
N ALA A 419 0.79 3.45 0.50
CA ALA A 419 -0.05 2.71 1.45
C ALA A 419 -1.20 3.57 1.99
N ASP A 420 -0.92 4.83 2.34
CA ASP A 420 -1.92 5.79 2.79
C ASP A 420 -2.88 6.19 1.67
N SER A 421 -2.36 6.31 0.46
CA SER A 421 -3.14 6.65 -0.73
C SER A 421 -4.18 5.58 -1.06
N LEU A 422 -3.85 4.28 -0.92
CA LEU A 422 -4.75 3.16 -1.25
C LEU A 422 -6.11 3.24 -0.53
N ASN A 423 -6.15 3.84 0.66
CA ASN A 423 -7.39 4.02 1.42
C ASN A 423 -8.35 5.05 0.78
N SER A 424 -7.82 5.99 0.00
CA SER A 424 -8.57 7.13 -0.55
C SER A 424 -8.79 7.09 -2.07
N ILE A 425 -8.01 6.30 -2.82
CA ILE A 425 -8.00 6.32 -4.31
C ILE A 425 -9.36 6.05 -4.94
N ARG A 426 -10.20 5.23 -4.29
CA ARG A 426 -11.57 4.98 -4.74
C ARG A 426 -12.37 6.28 -4.91
N GLY A 427 -12.23 7.22 -3.98
CA GLY A 427 -12.88 8.54 -4.05
C GLY A 427 -12.54 9.29 -5.33
N PHE A 428 -11.35 9.10 -5.85
CA PHE A 428 -10.84 9.77 -7.06
C PHE A 428 -11.09 9.00 -8.37
N ASN A 429 -11.86 7.92 -8.37
CA ASN A 429 -12.06 7.01 -9.50
C ASN A 429 -10.79 6.25 -9.90
N MET A 430 -10.07 5.76 -8.91
CA MET A 430 -8.89 4.90 -9.08
C MET A 430 -9.05 3.59 -8.32
N SER A 431 -8.33 2.54 -8.73
CA SER A 431 -8.25 1.28 -8.03
C SER A 431 -6.86 0.66 -8.15
N ALA A 432 -6.53 -0.27 -7.25
CA ALA A 432 -5.26 -0.98 -7.24
C ALA A 432 -5.46 -2.50 -7.19
N GLN A 433 -4.80 -3.21 -8.08
CA GLN A 433 -4.72 -4.67 -8.11
C GLN A 433 -3.28 -5.05 -7.81
N ILE A 434 -3.04 -5.44 -6.56
CA ILE A 434 -1.72 -5.78 -6.05
C ILE A 434 -1.53 -7.29 -6.16
N VAL A 435 -0.47 -7.72 -6.84
CA VAL A 435 -0.16 -9.12 -7.03
C VAL A 435 1.19 -9.45 -6.41
N VAL A 436 1.18 -10.41 -5.49
CA VAL A 436 2.36 -10.82 -4.73
C VAL A 436 2.58 -12.32 -4.78
N GLN A 437 3.82 -12.75 -4.54
CA GLN A 437 4.17 -14.18 -4.50
C GLN A 437 4.05 -14.76 -3.08
N SER A 438 4.30 -13.94 -2.05
CA SER A 438 4.18 -14.27 -0.63
C SER A 438 3.85 -13.01 0.17
N LEU A 439 3.47 -13.17 1.42
CA LEU A 439 3.26 -12.08 2.39
C LEU A 439 4.48 -11.89 3.33
N SER A 440 5.55 -12.61 3.10
CA SER A 440 6.79 -12.54 3.88
C SER A 440 7.79 -11.60 3.22
#